data_f5f90719cc9dc42aa00e18698e57a23f
#
_entry.id   f5f90719cc9dc42aa00e18698e57a23f
#
_cell.length_a   1.000
_cell.length_b   1.000
_cell.length_c   1.000
_cell.angle_alpha   90.00
_cell.angle_beta   90.00
_cell.angle_gamma   90.00
#
_symmetry.space_group_name_H-M   'P 1'
#
loop_
_entity.id
_entity.type
_entity.pdbx_description
1 polymer ?
#
loop_
_entity_poly.entity_id
_entity_poly.type
_entity_poly.pdbx_seq_one_letter_code
_entity_poly.pdbx_strand_id
1 'polypeptide(L)'
;MGTTRTHSVRVQVGAVSRVEHHGRQAIVCRVTHVVIVGGGPGGYEAALVGAQLGADVTLVDRDGLGGSAVITDCVPSKTLIATAEVMNAVEESGELGVRLDGHGELAASVSVDLGAVNARVKKLAASQSTDIGRRLADEGVHVVVGTGRLDGADRVVATTGDGDVELSADAILVATGAHPRVLDSAQPDGERILTWEQVYDLDAAPERLIVIGSGVTGLEFASAYNALGVDVVLVSSRERVLPGEDADAAQVIEDVLTRRGMTLLSTSRARSVKRTGDDVAVTLVDGRVVEGSHCLLAVGSVPNTERIGLETAGVERDGGDNICVDKVSRTTGRGIYAAGDCTGVLMLASVAAMQGRIAMWHALGDAVAPLDLKTVSSTVFTAPEIATVGWSQRAVDAGEIDVRAVTLQLAGNARAKMQGARDGFVKLFCRPGTGIVVGGVVVAPRASELIHPVALAVEARLTVDELAHGFTVYPSMSGSLAEAARRLHSP
;
A
#
# COMPACT_ATOMS: atom_id res chain seq x y z
N MET A 1 -50.60 -24.88 -10.55
CA MET A 1 -50.67 -24.97 -9.09
C MET A 1 -49.31 -25.49 -8.63
N GLY A 2 -48.41 -24.64 -8.28
CA GLY A 2 -47.06 -24.96 -7.82
C GLY A 2 -46.69 -24.00 -6.71
N THR A 3 -46.71 -24.49 -5.49
CA THR A 3 -46.47 -23.72 -4.26
C THR A 3 -45.00 -23.43 -4.08
N THR A 4 -44.63 -22.19 -4.18
CA THR A 4 -43.31 -21.64 -3.80
C THR A 4 -43.16 -21.69 -2.28
N ARG A 5 -42.26 -22.49 -1.77
CA ARG A 5 -41.84 -22.47 -0.36
C ARG A 5 -40.75 -21.40 -0.19
N THR A 6 -41.09 -20.33 0.49
CA THR A 6 -40.16 -19.38 1.04
C THR A 6 -39.44 -20.03 2.22
N HIS A 7 -38.11 -20.19 2.11
CA HIS A 7 -37.26 -20.58 3.23
C HIS A 7 -36.82 -19.30 3.96
N SER A 8 -37.43 -19.05 5.13
CA SER A 8 -36.89 -18.11 6.09
C SER A 8 -35.67 -18.76 6.78
N VAL A 9 -34.49 -18.22 6.56
CA VAL A 9 -33.28 -18.60 7.30
C VAL A 9 -33.33 -17.89 8.65
N ARG A 10 -33.72 -18.62 9.69
CA ARG A 10 -33.48 -18.20 11.08
C ARG A 10 -32.01 -18.44 11.39
N VAL A 11 -31.25 -17.37 11.58
CA VAL A 11 -29.90 -17.45 12.19
C VAL A 11 -30.09 -17.85 13.65
N GLN A 12 -29.78 -19.11 13.98
CA GLN A 12 -29.71 -19.56 15.37
C GLN A 12 -28.37 -19.17 15.95
N VAL A 13 -28.37 -18.20 16.85
CA VAL A 13 -27.26 -17.87 17.72
C VAL A 13 -27.07 -19.02 18.72
N GLY A 14 -25.90 -19.65 18.72
CA GLY A 14 -25.39 -20.46 19.81
C GLY A 14 -26.07 -21.80 20.02
N ALA A 15 -25.75 -22.82 19.23
CA ALA A 15 -26.06 -24.21 19.56
C ALA A 15 -24.96 -24.80 20.45
N VAL A 16 -25.29 -25.00 21.74
CA VAL A 16 -24.50 -25.84 22.66
C VAL A 16 -24.74 -27.29 22.27
N SER A 17 -23.78 -27.95 21.62
CA SER A 17 -23.86 -29.40 21.37
C SER A 17 -23.38 -30.18 22.59
N ARG A 18 -24.29 -30.89 23.21
CA ARG A 18 -24.03 -31.84 24.31
C ARG A 18 -23.70 -33.20 23.72
N VAL A 19 -22.47 -33.67 23.92
CA VAL A 19 -22.09 -35.07 23.66
C VAL A 19 -21.85 -35.74 25.00
N GLU A 20 -22.73 -36.63 25.42
CA GLU A 20 -22.54 -37.47 26.59
C GLU A 20 -21.80 -38.74 26.21
N HIS A 21 -20.59 -38.90 26.70
CA HIS A 21 -19.93 -40.22 26.82
C HIS A 21 -19.13 -40.32 28.11
N HIS A 22 -19.58 -41.21 28.99
CA HIS A 22 -18.89 -41.82 30.12
C HIS A 22 -18.02 -40.90 31.00
N GLY A 23 -18.63 -40.22 31.97
CA GLY A 23 -17.97 -39.83 33.22
C GLY A 23 -16.81 -38.83 33.16
N ARG A 24 -16.51 -38.23 32.03
CA ARG A 24 -15.65 -37.04 31.90
C ARG A 24 -16.53 -35.80 31.66
N GLN A 25 -16.42 -34.82 32.53
CA GLN A 25 -16.99 -33.47 32.25
C GLN A 25 -16.50 -33.03 30.89
N ALA A 26 -17.40 -32.90 29.91
CA ALA A 26 -17.07 -32.29 28.65
C ALA A 26 -16.66 -30.83 28.92
N ILE A 27 -15.42 -30.47 28.60
CA ILE A 27 -15.00 -29.09 28.54
C ILE A 27 -15.78 -28.51 27.37
N VAL A 28 -16.81 -27.74 27.66
CA VAL A 28 -17.51 -26.93 26.65
C VAL A 28 -16.53 -25.84 26.23
N CYS A 29 -15.78 -26.06 25.16
CA CYS A 29 -15.02 -24.98 24.52
C CYS A 29 -16.02 -23.96 24.00
N ARG A 30 -16.10 -22.82 24.66
CA ARG A 30 -16.87 -21.66 24.15
C ARG A 30 -16.17 -21.17 22.90
N VAL A 31 -16.90 -21.11 21.78
CA VAL A 31 -16.39 -20.52 20.54
C VAL A 31 -16.22 -19.03 20.78
N THR A 32 -15.05 -18.51 20.49
CA THR A 32 -14.75 -17.08 20.62
C THR A 32 -15.39 -16.31 19.48
N HIS A 33 -16.19 -15.31 19.78
CA HIS A 33 -16.78 -14.42 18.80
C HIS A 33 -15.85 -13.24 18.53
N VAL A 34 -15.46 -13.06 17.28
CA VAL A 34 -14.62 -11.96 16.81
C VAL A 34 -15.44 -11.05 15.89
N VAL A 35 -15.46 -9.76 16.17
CA VAL A 35 -16.05 -8.77 15.28
C VAL A 35 -14.98 -7.86 14.73
N ILE A 36 -14.93 -7.74 13.40
CA ILE A 36 -13.96 -6.92 12.67
C ILE A 36 -14.68 -5.77 11.98
N VAL A 37 -14.19 -4.55 12.18
CA VAL A 37 -14.74 -3.34 11.56
C VAL A 37 -13.78 -2.83 10.49
N GLY A 38 -14.16 -3.01 9.22
CA GLY A 38 -13.39 -2.69 8.02
C GLY A 38 -12.82 -3.93 7.32
N GLY A 39 -13.12 -4.06 6.03
CA GLY A 39 -12.76 -5.19 5.16
C GLY A 39 -11.48 -4.99 4.36
N GLY A 40 -10.63 -4.00 4.71
CA GLY A 40 -9.31 -3.81 4.11
C GLY A 40 -8.33 -4.93 4.44
N PRO A 41 -7.04 -4.84 3.99
CA PRO A 41 -6.04 -5.90 4.22
C PRO A 41 -5.89 -6.32 5.68
N GLY A 42 -5.95 -5.38 6.62
CA GLY A 42 -5.92 -5.68 8.05
C GLY A 42 -7.12 -6.49 8.50
N GLY A 43 -8.31 -6.17 7.98
CA GLY A 43 -9.56 -6.81 8.38
C GLY A 43 -9.77 -8.18 7.74
N TYR A 44 -9.67 -8.30 6.40
CA TYR A 44 -9.94 -9.57 5.75
C TYR A 44 -8.89 -10.65 6.06
N GLU A 45 -7.60 -10.28 6.20
CA GLU A 45 -6.56 -11.23 6.61
C GLU A 45 -6.73 -11.67 8.08
N ALA A 46 -7.15 -10.76 8.95
CA ALA A 46 -7.53 -11.10 10.31
C ALA A 46 -8.72 -12.07 10.34
N ALA A 47 -9.74 -11.80 9.53
CA ALA A 47 -10.93 -12.67 9.45
C ALA A 47 -10.57 -14.10 9.03
N LEU A 48 -9.72 -14.25 8.01
CA LEU A 48 -9.24 -15.56 7.56
C LEU A 48 -8.47 -16.30 8.68
N VAL A 49 -7.55 -15.61 9.35
CA VAL A 49 -6.79 -16.21 10.47
C VAL A 49 -7.72 -16.55 11.64
N GLY A 50 -8.65 -15.68 12.01
CA GLY A 50 -9.60 -15.93 13.08
C GLY A 50 -10.45 -17.17 12.82
N ALA A 51 -10.99 -17.31 11.59
CA ALA A 51 -11.77 -18.48 11.17
C ALA A 51 -10.93 -19.77 11.18
N GLN A 52 -9.69 -19.72 10.67
CA GLN A 52 -8.76 -20.86 10.68
C GLN A 52 -8.40 -21.33 12.10
N LEU A 53 -8.41 -20.42 13.08
CA LEU A 53 -8.20 -20.74 14.50
C LEU A 53 -9.50 -21.17 15.21
N GLY A 54 -10.62 -21.28 14.49
CA GLY A 54 -11.89 -21.79 15.00
C GLY A 54 -12.75 -20.74 15.71
N ALA A 55 -12.49 -19.46 15.52
CA ALA A 55 -13.37 -18.38 15.97
C ALA A 55 -14.60 -18.26 15.07
N ASP A 56 -15.71 -17.78 15.63
CA ASP A 56 -16.87 -17.29 14.88
C ASP A 56 -16.63 -15.82 14.53
N VAL A 57 -16.42 -15.54 13.25
CA VAL A 57 -15.96 -14.23 12.79
C VAL A 57 -17.04 -13.51 12.01
N THR A 58 -17.37 -12.30 12.46
CA THR A 58 -18.22 -11.35 11.73
C THR A 58 -17.38 -10.15 11.29
N LEU A 59 -17.37 -9.87 9.98
CA LEU A 59 -16.68 -8.73 9.40
C LEU A 59 -17.72 -7.72 8.89
N VAL A 60 -17.64 -6.48 9.38
CA VAL A 60 -18.50 -5.38 8.97
C VAL A 60 -17.72 -4.48 8.00
N ASP A 61 -18.23 -4.31 6.79
CA ASP A 61 -17.64 -3.43 5.80
C ASP A 61 -18.69 -2.65 5.02
N ARG A 62 -18.42 -1.38 4.72
CA ARG A 62 -19.35 -0.46 4.07
C ARG A 62 -19.14 -0.37 2.57
N ASP A 63 -17.88 -0.32 2.14
CA ASP A 63 -17.51 0.14 0.80
C ASP A 63 -17.09 -1.00 -0.13
N GLY A 64 -16.89 -2.21 0.44
CA GLY A 64 -16.50 -3.41 -0.30
C GLY A 64 -15.18 -4.02 0.18
N LEU A 65 -15.09 -5.34 0.04
CA LEU A 65 -13.97 -6.14 0.55
C LEU A 65 -12.66 -5.84 -0.17
N GLY A 66 -11.59 -5.78 0.61
CA GLY A 66 -10.26 -5.36 0.18
C GLY A 66 -9.93 -3.91 0.55
N GLY A 67 -10.96 -3.10 0.93
CA GLY A 67 -10.81 -1.70 1.34
C GLY A 67 -10.11 -0.85 0.29
N SER A 68 -9.57 0.29 0.68
CA SER A 68 -8.89 1.23 -0.24
C SER A 68 -7.77 0.56 -1.04
N ALA A 69 -7.00 -0.34 -0.44
CA ALA A 69 -5.92 -1.05 -1.13
C ALA A 69 -6.36 -1.81 -2.40
N VAL A 70 -7.61 -2.30 -2.44
CA VAL A 70 -8.16 -3.03 -3.58
C VAL A 70 -9.06 -2.15 -4.44
N ILE A 71 -9.83 -1.24 -3.83
CA ILE A 71 -10.92 -0.54 -4.50
C ILE A 71 -10.48 0.80 -5.08
N THR A 72 -9.63 1.56 -4.39
CA THR A 72 -9.31 2.94 -4.76
C THR A 72 -7.83 3.29 -4.80
N ASP A 73 -6.91 2.45 -4.27
CA ASP A 73 -5.48 2.78 -4.14
C ASP A 73 -4.57 1.76 -4.83
N CYS A 74 -4.07 0.73 -4.11
CA CYS A 74 -2.96 -0.12 -4.59
C CYS A 74 -3.30 -0.88 -5.88
N VAL A 75 -4.42 -1.62 -5.93
CA VAL A 75 -4.79 -2.35 -7.15
C VAL A 75 -5.11 -1.40 -8.30
N PRO A 76 -5.90 -0.34 -8.11
CA PRO A 76 -6.14 0.68 -9.11
C PRO A 76 -4.86 1.36 -9.62
N SER A 77 -4.04 1.91 -8.75
CA SER A 77 -2.85 2.67 -9.15
C SER A 77 -1.82 1.77 -9.84
N LYS A 78 -1.57 0.55 -9.35
CA LYS A 78 -0.63 -0.37 -9.99
C LYS A 78 -1.18 -0.94 -11.31
N THR A 79 -2.49 -0.98 -11.50
CA THR A 79 -3.11 -1.29 -12.79
C THR A 79 -2.89 -0.16 -13.81
N LEU A 80 -3.01 1.11 -13.39
CA LEU A 80 -2.67 2.28 -14.21
C LEU A 80 -1.17 2.29 -14.54
N ILE A 81 -0.31 2.09 -13.54
CA ILE A 81 1.15 2.04 -13.68
C ILE A 81 1.57 0.93 -14.66
N ALA A 82 0.91 -0.23 -14.65
CA ALA A 82 1.19 -1.29 -15.62
C ALA A 82 0.97 -0.85 -17.09
N THR A 83 0.01 0.05 -17.34
CA THR A 83 -0.14 0.68 -18.67
C THR A 83 0.98 1.67 -18.95
N ALA A 84 1.36 2.47 -17.94
CA ALA A 84 2.48 3.40 -18.04
C ALA A 84 3.81 2.67 -18.32
N GLU A 85 4.05 1.49 -17.74
CA GLU A 85 5.22 0.64 -18.04
C GLU A 85 5.27 0.21 -19.51
N VAL A 86 4.11 -0.11 -20.10
CA VAL A 86 4.03 -0.43 -21.54
C VAL A 86 4.40 0.79 -22.37
N MET A 87 3.93 1.99 -22.00
CA MET A 87 4.28 3.21 -22.71
C MET A 87 5.77 3.56 -22.61
N ASN A 88 6.38 3.39 -21.43
CA ASN A 88 7.83 3.53 -21.27
C ASN A 88 8.59 2.53 -22.17
N ALA A 89 8.14 1.27 -22.23
CA ALA A 89 8.76 0.26 -23.10
C ALA A 89 8.61 0.62 -24.59
N VAL A 90 7.50 1.23 -24.99
CA VAL A 90 7.29 1.74 -26.35
C VAL A 90 8.25 2.89 -26.64
N GLU A 91 8.39 3.85 -25.74
CA GLU A 91 9.31 5.00 -25.87
C GLU A 91 10.76 4.53 -26.01
N GLU A 92 11.18 3.58 -25.18
CA GLU A 92 12.55 3.04 -25.17
C GLU A 92 12.82 2.02 -26.30
N SER A 93 11.77 1.54 -26.97
CA SER A 93 11.85 0.45 -27.97
C SER A 93 12.74 0.79 -29.16
N GLY A 94 12.85 2.07 -29.50
CA GLY A 94 13.71 2.57 -30.58
C GLY A 94 15.19 2.20 -30.40
N GLU A 95 15.69 2.23 -29.17
CA GLU A 95 17.07 1.84 -28.85
C GLU A 95 17.29 0.33 -29.02
N LEU A 96 16.23 -0.48 -28.83
CA LEU A 96 16.26 -1.94 -29.02
C LEU A 96 16.06 -2.35 -30.49
N GLY A 97 15.95 -1.38 -31.42
CA GLY A 97 15.82 -1.64 -32.85
C GLY A 97 14.37 -1.87 -33.31
N VAL A 98 13.36 -1.65 -32.46
CA VAL A 98 11.94 -1.76 -32.84
C VAL A 98 11.53 -0.50 -33.62
N ARG A 99 10.90 -0.70 -34.78
CA ARG A 99 10.44 0.39 -35.68
C ARG A 99 9.04 0.06 -36.17
N LEU A 100 8.26 1.12 -36.47
CA LEU A 100 6.98 0.99 -37.15
C LEU A 100 7.21 1.04 -38.68
N ASP A 101 6.70 0.06 -39.40
CA ASP A 101 6.71 -0.07 -40.88
C ASP A 101 7.73 0.81 -41.64
N GLY A 102 9.01 0.54 -41.39
CA GLY A 102 10.14 1.01 -42.22
C GLY A 102 10.77 2.34 -41.80
N HIS A 103 10.10 3.32 -41.24
CA HIS A 103 10.74 4.64 -41.01
C HIS A 103 10.23 5.49 -39.85
N GLY A 104 9.13 5.10 -39.15
CA GLY A 104 8.57 5.86 -38.01
C GLY A 104 9.06 5.40 -36.63
N GLU A 105 9.15 6.32 -35.70
CA GLU A 105 9.30 5.98 -34.29
C GLU A 105 7.97 5.43 -33.77
N LEU A 106 7.99 4.28 -33.11
CA LEU A 106 6.79 3.63 -32.55
C LEU A 106 6.07 4.56 -31.56
N ALA A 107 6.83 5.25 -30.73
CA ALA A 107 6.32 6.20 -29.73
C ALA A 107 5.41 7.31 -30.33
N ALA A 108 5.76 7.81 -31.52
CA ALA A 108 4.98 8.85 -32.20
C ALA A 108 3.63 8.37 -32.75
N SER A 109 3.40 7.06 -32.79
CA SER A 109 2.20 6.45 -33.40
C SER A 109 1.30 5.73 -32.38
N VAL A 110 1.69 5.70 -31.09
CA VAL A 110 0.95 5.06 -30.02
C VAL A 110 0.30 6.11 -29.13
N SER A 111 -0.96 5.91 -28.83
CA SER A 111 -1.72 6.73 -27.87
C SER A 111 -2.41 5.87 -26.85
N VAL A 112 -2.76 6.46 -25.71
CA VAL A 112 -3.47 5.78 -24.62
C VAL A 112 -4.93 6.22 -24.59
N ASP A 113 -5.84 5.28 -24.63
CA ASP A 113 -7.25 5.47 -24.32
C ASP A 113 -7.44 5.37 -22.80
N LEU A 114 -7.43 6.52 -22.10
CA LEU A 114 -7.54 6.56 -20.64
C LEU A 114 -8.90 6.01 -20.16
N GLY A 115 -9.98 6.24 -20.90
CA GLY A 115 -11.29 5.69 -20.57
C GLY A 115 -11.27 4.16 -20.54
N ALA A 116 -10.65 3.52 -21.56
CA ALA A 116 -10.46 2.06 -21.57
C ALA A 116 -9.55 1.57 -20.44
N VAL A 117 -8.47 2.29 -20.12
CA VAL A 117 -7.59 1.99 -18.99
C VAL A 117 -8.35 2.03 -17.68
N ASN A 118 -9.10 3.11 -17.42
CA ASN A 118 -9.87 3.29 -16.19
C ASN A 118 -11.01 2.28 -16.06
N ALA A 119 -11.67 1.91 -17.16
CA ALA A 119 -12.63 0.81 -17.17
C ALA A 119 -11.99 -0.54 -16.78
N ARG A 120 -10.76 -0.81 -17.26
CA ARG A 120 -9.98 -2.00 -16.86
C ARG A 120 -9.59 -1.93 -15.37
N VAL A 121 -9.15 -0.77 -14.88
CA VAL A 121 -8.83 -0.54 -13.45
C VAL A 121 -10.02 -0.91 -12.57
N LYS A 122 -11.18 -0.34 -12.83
CA LYS A 122 -12.41 -0.59 -12.06
C LYS A 122 -12.83 -2.08 -12.11
N LYS A 123 -12.73 -2.70 -13.29
CA LYS A 123 -13.06 -4.12 -13.47
C LYS A 123 -12.14 -5.03 -12.64
N LEU A 124 -10.83 -4.76 -12.61
CA LEU A 124 -9.88 -5.55 -11.83
C LEU A 124 -10.08 -5.36 -10.33
N ALA A 125 -10.33 -4.14 -9.87
CA ALA A 125 -10.65 -3.86 -8.46
C ALA A 125 -11.91 -4.63 -8.01
N ALA A 126 -12.98 -4.59 -8.81
CA ALA A 126 -14.22 -5.32 -8.53
C ALA A 126 -14.01 -6.84 -8.52
N SER A 127 -13.21 -7.37 -9.47
CA SER A 127 -12.88 -8.80 -9.51
C SER A 127 -12.11 -9.23 -8.27
N GLN A 128 -11.10 -8.47 -7.86
CA GLN A 128 -10.30 -8.75 -6.67
C GLN A 128 -11.13 -8.70 -5.39
N SER A 129 -12.02 -7.72 -5.26
CA SER A 129 -12.96 -7.62 -4.12
C SER A 129 -13.88 -8.84 -4.06
N THR A 130 -14.40 -9.29 -5.22
CA THR A 130 -15.22 -10.50 -5.33
C THR A 130 -14.44 -11.76 -4.90
N ASP A 131 -13.18 -11.88 -5.31
CA ASP A 131 -12.34 -13.02 -4.95
C ASP A 131 -12.06 -13.08 -3.44
N ILE A 132 -11.84 -11.93 -2.81
CA ILE A 132 -11.72 -11.83 -1.34
C ILE A 132 -13.02 -12.28 -0.67
N GLY A 133 -14.18 -11.82 -1.15
CA GLY A 133 -15.48 -12.21 -0.62
C GLY A 133 -15.72 -13.71 -0.70
N ARG A 134 -15.31 -14.34 -1.80
CA ARG A 134 -15.40 -15.80 -1.99
C ARG A 134 -14.52 -16.54 -0.97
N ARG A 135 -13.26 -16.12 -0.79
CA ARG A 135 -12.35 -16.71 0.19
C ARG A 135 -12.89 -16.61 1.63
N LEU A 136 -13.46 -15.45 2.00
CA LEU A 136 -14.07 -15.27 3.32
C LEU A 136 -15.29 -16.18 3.51
N ALA A 137 -16.13 -16.32 2.50
CA ALA A 137 -17.30 -17.20 2.54
C ALA A 137 -16.91 -18.69 2.64
N ASP A 138 -15.86 -19.11 1.92
CA ASP A 138 -15.33 -20.48 1.96
C ASP A 138 -14.78 -20.84 3.35
N GLU A 139 -14.25 -19.87 4.09
CA GLU A 139 -13.77 -20.04 5.48
C GLU A 139 -14.90 -19.80 6.53
N GLY A 140 -16.13 -19.56 6.11
CA GLY A 140 -17.28 -19.38 7.00
C GLY A 140 -17.38 -18.04 7.70
N VAL A 141 -16.68 -17.02 7.23
CA VAL A 141 -16.75 -15.66 7.78
C VAL A 141 -18.08 -15.01 7.41
N HIS A 142 -18.78 -14.44 8.39
CA HIS A 142 -20.01 -13.67 8.18
C HIS A 142 -19.66 -12.23 7.79
N VAL A 143 -20.04 -11.82 6.57
CA VAL A 143 -19.86 -10.45 6.10
C VAL A 143 -21.16 -9.67 6.25
N VAL A 144 -21.11 -8.55 6.96
CA VAL A 144 -22.21 -7.59 7.14
C VAL A 144 -21.89 -6.33 6.37
N VAL A 145 -22.71 -6.01 5.37
CA VAL A 145 -22.59 -4.75 4.62
C VAL A 145 -23.18 -3.60 5.43
N GLY A 146 -22.33 -2.70 5.91
CA GLY A 146 -22.76 -1.59 6.76
C GLY A 146 -21.59 -0.85 7.40
N THR A 147 -21.94 0.21 8.15
CA THR A 147 -20.97 1.02 8.90
C THR A 147 -20.90 0.54 10.34
N GLY A 148 -19.72 0.04 10.76
CA GLY A 148 -19.50 -0.45 12.12
C GLY A 148 -19.03 0.67 13.06
N ARG A 149 -19.55 0.68 14.29
CA ARG A 149 -19.06 1.50 15.41
C ARG A 149 -19.02 0.69 16.69
N LEU A 150 -18.06 0.98 17.55
CA LEU A 150 -17.96 0.36 18.86
C LEU A 150 -19.07 0.95 19.77
N ASP A 151 -19.63 0.08 20.60
CA ASP A 151 -20.56 0.44 21.64
C ASP A 151 -20.12 -0.23 22.96
N GLY A 152 -19.06 0.34 23.57
CA GLY A 152 -18.33 -0.27 24.67
C GLY A 152 -17.22 -1.21 24.21
N ALA A 153 -16.74 -2.05 25.11
CA ALA A 153 -15.56 -2.89 24.89
C ALA A 153 -15.87 -4.28 24.30
N ASP A 154 -17.14 -4.68 24.25
CA ASP A 154 -17.60 -6.03 23.90
C ASP A 154 -18.76 -6.05 22.91
N ARG A 155 -19.05 -4.90 22.28
CA ARG A 155 -20.14 -4.77 21.32
C ARG A 155 -19.78 -3.84 20.16
N VAL A 156 -20.24 -4.23 18.97
CA VAL A 156 -20.21 -3.41 17.76
C VAL A 156 -21.65 -3.25 17.27
N VAL A 157 -22.01 -2.04 16.86
CA VAL A 157 -23.26 -1.76 16.17
C VAL A 157 -22.95 -1.53 14.70
N ALA A 158 -23.53 -2.34 13.83
CA ALA A 158 -23.45 -2.21 12.39
C ALA A 158 -24.73 -1.53 11.86
N THR A 159 -24.61 -0.33 11.32
CA THR A 159 -25.72 0.37 10.64
C THR A 159 -25.77 -0.13 9.20
N THR A 160 -26.83 -0.86 8.87
CA THR A 160 -27.08 -1.46 7.55
C THR A 160 -28.25 -0.78 6.84
N GLY A 161 -28.49 -1.16 5.57
CA GLY A 161 -29.67 -0.68 4.83
C GLY A 161 -31.02 -1.08 5.46
N ASP A 162 -31.05 -2.15 6.28
CA ASP A 162 -32.22 -2.67 6.94
C ASP A 162 -32.35 -2.21 8.42
N GLY A 163 -31.42 -1.38 8.89
CA GLY A 163 -31.35 -0.87 10.25
C GLY A 163 -30.10 -1.28 11.01
N ASP A 164 -30.07 -0.97 12.31
CA ASP A 164 -28.92 -1.28 13.17
C ASP A 164 -28.95 -2.75 13.61
N VAL A 165 -27.77 -3.39 13.55
CA VAL A 165 -27.53 -4.76 14.02
C VAL A 165 -26.50 -4.71 15.14
N GLU A 166 -26.87 -5.22 16.32
CA GLU A 166 -25.96 -5.34 17.46
C GLU A 166 -25.19 -6.67 17.40
N LEU A 167 -23.86 -6.58 17.48
CA LEU A 167 -22.94 -7.70 17.42
C LEU A 167 -22.13 -7.76 18.71
N SER A 168 -22.35 -8.79 19.51
CA SER A 168 -21.54 -9.04 20.72
C SER A 168 -20.20 -9.68 20.32
N ALA A 169 -19.11 -9.31 20.98
CA ALA A 169 -17.77 -9.79 20.68
C ALA A 169 -16.96 -10.12 21.93
N ASP A 170 -16.20 -11.20 21.86
CA ASP A 170 -15.15 -11.52 22.85
C ASP A 170 -13.83 -10.78 22.49
N ALA A 171 -13.62 -10.49 21.20
CA ALA A 171 -12.55 -9.65 20.70
C ALA A 171 -13.02 -8.79 19.52
N ILE A 172 -12.54 -7.55 19.45
CA ILE A 172 -12.85 -6.61 18.37
C ILE A 172 -11.56 -6.20 17.67
N LEU A 173 -11.58 -6.17 16.33
CA LEU A 173 -10.52 -5.57 15.52
C LEU A 173 -11.06 -4.35 14.77
N VAL A 174 -10.43 -3.19 14.97
CA VAL A 174 -10.69 -1.97 14.20
C VAL A 174 -9.69 -1.89 13.04
N ALA A 175 -10.18 -1.96 11.80
CA ALA A 175 -9.38 -1.92 10.58
C ALA A 175 -9.98 -0.95 9.54
N THR A 176 -10.40 0.22 10.02
CA THR A 176 -11.16 1.21 9.26
C THR A 176 -10.34 2.00 8.23
N GLY A 177 -9.00 1.86 8.25
CA GLY A 177 -8.11 2.47 7.27
C GLY A 177 -8.01 4.00 7.39
N ALA A 178 -7.78 4.66 6.25
CA ALA A 178 -7.65 6.10 6.12
C ALA A 178 -8.29 6.57 4.79
N HIS A 179 -8.50 7.89 4.67
CA HIS A 179 -9.02 8.54 3.45
C HIS A 179 -8.11 9.70 3.03
N PRO A 180 -8.22 10.19 1.77
CA PRO A 180 -7.44 11.34 1.29
C PRO A 180 -7.62 12.58 2.17
N ARG A 181 -6.51 13.24 2.50
CA ARG A 181 -6.57 14.55 3.16
C ARG A 181 -7.08 15.61 2.19
N VAL A 182 -8.13 16.31 2.59
CA VAL A 182 -8.67 17.46 1.88
C VAL A 182 -8.23 18.74 2.58
N LEU A 183 -7.82 19.75 1.82
CA LEU A 183 -7.44 21.08 2.33
C LEU A 183 -8.57 22.08 2.08
N ASP A 184 -8.88 22.92 3.05
CA ASP A 184 -9.92 23.95 2.91
C ASP A 184 -9.65 24.89 1.71
N SER A 185 -8.38 25.12 1.38
CA SER A 185 -7.93 25.95 0.28
C SER A 185 -7.86 25.22 -1.07
N ALA A 186 -8.19 23.92 -1.12
CA ALA A 186 -8.10 23.08 -2.32
C ALA A 186 -9.16 21.96 -2.19
N GLN A 187 -10.43 22.33 -2.42
CA GLN A 187 -11.54 21.37 -2.35
C GLN A 187 -11.64 20.59 -3.66
N PRO A 188 -11.64 19.24 -3.62
CA PRO A 188 -11.92 18.43 -4.80
C PRO A 188 -13.33 18.69 -5.31
N ASP A 189 -13.47 18.77 -6.64
CA ASP A 189 -14.77 18.90 -7.31
C ASP A 189 -15.16 17.60 -8.05
N GLY A 190 -14.28 16.61 -8.07
CA GLY A 190 -14.49 15.32 -8.75
C GLY A 190 -14.37 15.38 -10.27
N GLU A 191 -14.06 16.56 -10.84
CA GLU A 191 -13.93 16.75 -12.29
C GLU A 191 -12.54 17.27 -12.69
N ARG A 192 -12.09 18.37 -12.08
CA ARG A 192 -10.83 19.06 -12.40
C ARG A 192 -9.86 19.10 -11.23
N ILE A 193 -10.37 19.14 -10.01
CA ILE A 193 -9.60 19.06 -8.78
C ILE A 193 -9.92 17.73 -8.13
N LEU A 194 -8.95 16.84 -8.09
CA LEU A 194 -9.15 15.42 -7.80
C LEU A 194 -8.35 14.96 -6.59
N THR A 195 -8.90 14.01 -5.83
CA THR A 195 -8.12 13.11 -5.00
C THR A 195 -7.60 11.93 -5.83
N TRP A 196 -6.69 11.13 -5.26
CA TRP A 196 -6.20 9.93 -5.96
C TRP A 196 -7.26 8.84 -6.16
N GLU A 197 -8.36 8.88 -5.43
CA GLU A 197 -9.49 7.95 -5.61
C GLU A 197 -10.33 8.33 -6.84
N GLN A 198 -10.37 9.61 -7.21
CA GLN A 198 -11.21 10.17 -8.26
C GLN A 198 -10.56 10.14 -9.65
N VAL A 199 -9.23 9.97 -9.74
CA VAL A 199 -8.51 10.00 -11.04
C VAL A 199 -8.97 8.89 -12.00
N TYR A 200 -9.55 7.81 -11.49
CA TYR A 200 -10.07 6.71 -12.31
C TYR A 200 -11.45 7.00 -12.91
N ASP A 201 -12.04 8.14 -12.60
CA ASP A 201 -13.29 8.61 -13.20
C ASP A 201 -13.05 9.47 -14.46
N LEU A 202 -11.80 9.76 -14.76
CA LEU A 202 -11.44 10.50 -15.99
C LEU A 202 -11.63 9.62 -17.23
N ASP A 203 -12.35 10.14 -18.22
CA ASP A 203 -12.56 9.50 -19.52
C ASP A 203 -11.46 9.82 -20.54
N ALA A 204 -10.73 10.93 -20.33
CA ALA A 204 -9.64 11.35 -21.19
C ALA A 204 -8.44 11.81 -20.39
N ALA A 205 -7.25 11.69 -21.00
CA ALA A 205 -6.01 12.16 -20.37
C ALA A 205 -6.04 13.70 -20.23
N PRO A 206 -5.63 14.25 -19.06
CA PRO A 206 -5.41 15.68 -18.90
C PRO A 206 -4.42 16.22 -19.93
N GLU A 207 -4.64 17.45 -20.44
CA GLU A 207 -3.62 18.13 -21.25
C GLU A 207 -2.39 18.47 -20.38
N ARG A 208 -2.66 19.03 -19.19
CA ARG A 208 -1.65 19.30 -18.17
C ARG A 208 -2.20 18.92 -16.80
N LEU A 209 -1.48 18.04 -16.10
CA LEU A 209 -1.79 17.61 -14.74
C LEU A 209 -0.85 18.29 -13.74
N ILE A 210 -1.42 19.05 -12.80
CA ILE A 210 -0.68 19.59 -11.66
C ILE A 210 -0.83 18.60 -10.49
N VAL A 211 0.26 18.01 -10.02
CA VAL A 211 0.26 17.12 -8.85
C VAL A 211 0.78 17.89 -7.65
N ILE A 212 -0.02 18.00 -6.59
CA ILE A 212 0.38 18.64 -5.33
C ILE A 212 0.74 17.58 -4.31
N GLY A 213 2.03 17.50 -3.97
CA GLY A 213 2.60 16.53 -3.05
C GLY A 213 3.58 15.57 -3.73
N SER A 214 4.81 15.53 -3.21
CA SER A 214 5.93 14.74 -3.73
C SER A 214 6.26 13.51 -2.86
N GLY A 215 5.28 13.03 -2.09
CA GLY A 215 5.32 11.74 -1.42
C GLY A 215 5.09 10.59 -2.41
N VAL A 216 5.00 9.36 -1.88
CA VAL A 216 4.85 8.13 -2.69
C VAL A 216 3.67 8.26 -3.66
N THR A 217 2.47 8.49 -3.17
CA THR A 217 1.25 8.59 -3.99
C THR A 217 1.39 9.63 -5.10
N GLY A 218 1.80 10.87 -4.76
CA GLY A 218 1.92 11.94 -5.76
C GLY A 218 2.96 11.64 -6.83
N LEU A 219 4.09 11.06 -6.44
CA LEU A 219 5.15 10.75 -7.38
C LEU A 219 4.82 9.56 -8.29
N GLU A 220 4.14 8.53 -7.76
CA GLU A 220 3.65 7.41 -8.57
C GLU A 220 2.69 7.86 -9.65
N PHE A 221 1.68 8.68 -9.30
CA PHE A 221 0.75 9.25 -10.29
C PHE A 221 1.45 10.21 -11.27
N ALA A 222 2.34 11.07 -10.78
CA ALA A 222 3.11 11.98 -11.65
C ALA A 222 3.93 11.18 -12.66
N SER A 223 4.63 10.12 -12.21
CA SER A 223 5.41 9.23 -13.07
C SER A 223 4.53 8.50 -14.09
N ALA A 224 3.38 7.98 -13.64
CA ALA A 224 2.46 7.24 -14.50
C ALA A 224 1.87 8.16 -15.59
N TYR A 225 1.30 9.32 -15.22
CA TYR A 225 0.70 10.23 -16.19
C TYR A 225 1.76 10.83 -17.15
N ASN A 226 2.98 11.10 -16.67
CA ASN A 226 4.09 11.51 -17.55
C ASN A 226 4.40 10.45 -18.60
N ALA A 227 4.46 9.17 -18.21
CA ALA A 227 4.66 8.05 -19.15
C ALA A 227 3.48 7.85 -20.12
N LEU A 228 2.25 8.24 -19.74
CA LEU A 228 1.08 8.25 -20.62
C LEU A 228 1.07 9.44 -21.59
N GLY A 229 2.08 10.30 -21.59
CA GLY A 229 2.22 11.45 -22.47
C GLY A 229 1.58 12.75 -21.99
N VAL A 230 1.16 12.80 -20.72
CA VAL A 230 0.59 14.01 -20.10
C VAL A 230 1.70 14.99 -19.71
N ASP A 231 1.51 16.28 -19.97
CA ASP A 231 2.37 17.33 -19.40
C ASP A 231 2.13 17.44 -17.89
N VAL A 232 3.14 17.06 -17.09
CA VAL A 232 3.02 16.98 -15.63
C VAL A 232 3.85 18.04 -14.94
N VAL A 233 3.20 18.77 -14.01
CA VAL A 233 3.85 19.69 -13.09
C VAL A 233 3.72 19.16 -11.67
N LEU A 234 4.83 18.74 -11.05
CA LEU A 234 4.86 18.27 -9.67
C LEU A 234 5.24 19.41 -8.71
N VAL A 235 4.32 19.77 -7.81
CA VAL A 235 4.53 20.83 -6.80
C VAL A 235 4.91 20.17 -5.47
N SER A 236 6.13 20.44 -5.01
CA SER A 236 6.70 19.90 -3.78
C SER A 236 7.00 21.01 -2.78
N SER A 237 6.47 20.93 -1.57
CA SER A 237 6.87 21.82 -0.47
C SER A 237 8.24 21.45 0.13
N ARG A 238 8.84 20.36 -0.32
CA ARG A 238 10.13 19.84 0.13
C ARG A 238 11.22 20.20 -0.87
N GLU A 239 12.45 20.14 -0.43
CA GLU A 239 13.63 20.39 -1.26
C GLU A 239 13.80 19.29 -2.34
N ARG A 240 13.49 18.03 -1.98
CA ARG A 240 13.51 16.87 -2.88
C ARG A 240 12.19 16.11 -2.85
N VAL A 241 11.95 15.29 -3.86
CA VAL A 241 10.87 14.30 -3.86
C VAL A 241 11.17 13.18 -2.85
N LEU A 242 10.15 12.43 -2.44
CA LEU A 242 10.30 11.29 -1.55
C LEU A 242 11.16 11.59 -0.32
N PRO A 243 10.83 12.57 0.51
CA PRO A 243 11.71 13.00 1.61
C PRO A 243 11.94 11.94 2.68
N GLY A 244 11.14 10.87 2.69
CA GLY A 244 11.28 9.71 3.58
C GLY A 244 12.22 8.63 3.06
N GLU A 245 12.49 8.61 1.75
CA GLU A 245 13.28 7.57 1.09
C GLU A 245 14.78 7.89 1.06
N ASP A 246 15.56 6.94 0.58
CA ASP A 246 17.01 7.10 0.36
C ASP A 246 17.27 8.29 -0.58
N ALA A 247 18.23 9.14 -0.21
CA ALA A 247 18.51 10.38 -0.95
C ALA A 247 19.04 10.12 -2.37
N ASP A 248 19.87 9.09 -2.53
CA ASP A 248 20.43 8.73 -3.85
C ASP A 248 19.31 8.16 -4.74
N ALA A 249 18.37 7.40 -4.15
CA ALA A 249 17.22 6.88 -4.88
C ALA A 249 16.27 8.01 -5.33
N ALA A 250 15.98 8.96 -4.46
CA ALA A 250 15.18 10.13 -4.80
C ALA A 250 15.83 10.96 -5.92
N GLN A 251 17.17 11.14 -5.88
CA GLN A 251 17.89 11.86 -6.93
C GLN A 251 17.80 11.16 -8.30
N VAL A 252 17.96 9.82 -8.33
CA VAL A 252 17.80 9.07 -9.58
C VAL A 252 16.43 9.32 -10.20
N ILE A 253 15.37 9.30 -9.41
CA ILE A 253 14.02 9.48 -9.96
C ILE A 253 13.76 10.93 -10.40
N GLU A 254 14.27 11.93 -9.68
CA GLU A 254 14.22 13.32 -10.09
C GLU A 254 14.89 13.55 -11.46
N ASP A 255 16.09 12.99 -11.63
CA ASP A 255 16.86 13.08 -12.89
C ASP A 255 16.11 12.40 -14.04
N VAL A 256 15.53 11.21 -13.80
CA VAL A 256 14.76 10.48 -14.83
C VAL A 256 13.52 11.24 -15.23
N LEU A 257 12.71 11.69 -14.29
CA LEU A 257 11.45 12.37 -14.56
C LEU A 257 11.68 13.73 -15.23
N THR A 258 12.70 14.47 -14.80
CA THR A 258 13.10 15.74 -15.43
C THR A 258 13.54 15.51 -16.88
N ARG A 259 14.34 14.47 -17.13
CA ARG A 259 14.78 14.11 -18.49
C ARG A 259 13.61 13.69 -19.40
N ARG A 260 12.53 13.10 -18.82
CA ARG A 260 11.27 12.79 -19.51
C ARG A 260 10.32 13.99 -19.64
N GLY A 261 10.78 15.20 -19.32
CA GLY A 261 10.05 16.44 -19.55
C GLY A 261 9.11 16.87 -18.42
N MET A 262 9.10 16.17 -17.27
CA MET A 262 8.30 16.62 -16.12
C MET A 262 8.84 17.92 -15.55
N THR A 263 7.96 18.86 -15.23
CA THR A 263 8.31 20.07 -14.48
C THR A 263 8.23 19.81 -12.97
N LEU A 264 9.38 19.92 -12.28
CA LEU A 264 9.45 19.76 -10.83
C LEU A 264 9.63 21.15 -10.17
N LEU A 265 8.66 21.53 -9.33
CA LEU A 265 8.68 22.75 -8.52
C LEU A 265 8.99 22.37 -7.05
N SER A 266 10.27 22.22 -6.74
CA SER A 266 10.76 21.97 -5.36
C SER A 266 10.64 23.23 -4.50
N THR A 267 10.62 23.08 -3.16
CA THR A 267 10.47 24.16 -2.15
C THR A 267 9.28 25.09 -2.45
N SER A 268 8.28 24.58 -3.16
CA SER A 268 7.10 25.30 -3.61
C SER A 268 5.85 24.76 -2.92
N ARG A 269 5.22 25.58 -2.08
CA ARG A 269 4.00 25.20 -1.35
C ARG A 269 2.78 25.80 -2.03
N ALA A 270 1.79 24.96 -2.36
CA ALA A 270 0.49 25.41 -2.79
C ALA A 270 -0.23 26.16 -1.66
N ARG A 271 -0.73 27.36 -1.96
CA ARG A 271 -1.58 28.17 -1.08
C ARG A 271 -3.05 27.86 -1.31
N SER A 272 -3.46 27.75 -2.57
CA SER A 272 -4.83 27.44 -2.95
C SER A 272 -4.91 26.82 -4.35
N VAL A 273 -5.96 26.05 -4.57
CA VAL A 273 -6.34 25.54 -5.88
C VAL A 273 -7.74 26.04 -6.20
N LYS A 274 -7.94 26.58 -7.41
CA LYS A 274 -9.23 27.07 -7.86
C LYS A 274 -9.50 26.62 -9.28
N ARG A 275 -10.72 26.20 -9.54
CA ARG A 275 -11.22 25.97 -10.89
C ARG A 275 -11.46 27.31 -11.58
N THR A 276 -11.05 27.45 -12.84
CA THR A 276 -11.18 28.65 -13.68
C THR A 276 -11.74 28.22 -15.04
N GLY A 277 -13.07 28.07 -15.12
CA GLY A 277 -13.72 27.47 -16.29
C GLY A 277 -13.42 26.00 -16.44
N ASP A 278 -12.79 25.60 -17.53
CA ASP A 278 -12.35 24.23 -17.82
C ASP A 278 -10.93 23.92 -17.32
N ASP A 279 -10.26 24.92 -16.75
CA ASP A 279 -8.90 24.80 -16.21
C ASP A 279 -8.86 24.93 -14.68
N VAL A 280 -7.68 24.71 -14.12
CA VAL A 280 -7.35 24.92 -12.71
C VAL A 280 -6.15 25.85 -12.58
N ALA A 281 -6.18 26.72 -11.56
CA ALA A 281 -5.08 27.56 -11.17
C ALA A 281 -4.61 27.24 -9.75
N VAL A 282 -3.34 26.85 -9.61
CA VAL A 282 -2.67 26.61 -8.34
C VAL A 282 -1.84 27.84 -8.00
N THR A 283 -2.24 28.56 -6.95
CA THR A 283 -1.45 29.69 -6.44
C THR A 283 -0.46 29.19 -5.40
N LEU A 284 0.81 29.47 -5.60
CA LEU A 284 1.88 29.14 -4.65
C LEU A 284 2.02 30.20 -3.55
N VAL A 285 2.68 29.85 -2.45
CA VAL A 285 2.90 30.76 -1.32
C VAL A 285 3.73 31.98 -1.72
N ASP A 286 4.66 31.82 -2.68
CA ASP A 286 5.52 32.89 -3.20
C ASP A 286 4.83 33.78 -4.23
N GLY A 287 3.57 33.52 -4.55
CA GLY A 287 2.74 34.33 -5.47
C GLY A 287 2.76 33.85 -6.92
N ARG A 288 3.60 32.88 -7.30
CA ARG A 288 3.52 32.25 -8.63
C ARG A 288 2.18 31.52 -8.79
N VAL A 289 1.70 31.48 -10.01
CA VAL A 289 0.50 30.71 -10.39
C VAL A 289 0.90 29.67 -11.42
N VAL A 290 0.44 28.44 -11.19
CA VAL A 290 0.61 27.32 -12.12
C VAL A 290 -0.77 26.95 -12.65
N GLU A 291 -0.90 26.97 -13.98
CA GLU A 291 -2.15 26.67 -14.68
C GLU A 291 -2.08 25.29 -15.33
N GLY A 292 -3.19 24.57 -15.35
CA GLY A 292 -3.33 23.26 -15.97
C GLY A 292 -4.79 22.87 -16.14
N SER A 293 -5.04 21.81 -16.91
CA SER A 293 -6.40 21.32 -17.12
C SER A 293 -6.96 20.58 -15.89
N HIS A 294 -6.08 19.97 -15.07
CA HIS A 294 -6.46 19.21 -13.86
C HIS A 294 -5.43 19.38 -12.75
N CYS A 295 -5.90 19.16 -11.52
CA CYS A 295 -5.05 19.14 -10.33
C CYS A 295 -5.32 17.87 -9.50
N LEU A 296 -4.28 17.12 -9.17
CA LEU A 296 -4.32 15.98 -8.26
C LEU A 296 -3.78 16.36 -6.89
N LEU A 297 -4.58 16.15 -5.85
CA LEU A 297 -4.19 16.38 -4.47
C LEU A 297 -3.63 15.08 -3.86
N ALA A 298 -2.33 15.07 -3.57
CA ALA A 298 -1.61 13.94 -2.95
C ALA A 298 -0.88 14.41 -1.68
N VAL A 299 -1.63 15.05 -0.76
CA VAL A 299 -1.12 15.72 0.43
C VAL A 299 -1.22 14.91 1.71
N GLY A 300 -1.29 13.59 1.57
CA GLY A 300 -1.37 12.61 2.66
C GLY A 300 -2.79 12.15 2.96
N SER A 301 -2.93 11.39 4.05
CA SER A 301 -4.16 10.73 4.47
C SER A 301 -4.60 11.16 5.87
N VAL A 302 -5.85 10.87 6.21
CA VAL A 302 -6.42 11.05 7.53
C VAL A 302 -7.00 9.72 7.99
N PRO A 303 -6.70 9.23 9.22
CA PRO A 303 -7.21 7.96 9.70
C PRO A 303 -8.74 8.02 9.90
N ASN A 304 -9.43 6.92 9.60
CA ASN A 304 -10.89 6.79 9.77
C ASN A 304 -11.23 6.40 11.21
N THR A 305 -11.01 7.31 12.13
CA THR A 305 -11.16 7.08 13.58
C THR A 305 -12.25 7.94 14.23
N GLU A 306 -12.84 8.85 13.47
CA GLU A 306 -13.89 9.72 13.96
C GLU A 306 -15.24 8.99 14.07
N ARG A 307 -15.97 9.23 15.17
CA ARG A 307 -17.36 8.78 15.39
C ARG A 307 -17.55 7.26 15.32
N ILE A 308 -16.50 6.48 15.51
CA ILE A 308 -16.60 5.02 15.56
C ILE A 308 -16.62 4.45 16.98
N GLY A 309 -16.82 5.29 18.00
CA GLY A 309 -17.05 4.87 19.40
C GLY A 309 -15.80 4.49 20.18
N LEU A 310 -14.61 4.93 19.77
CA LEU A 310 -13.33 4.61 20.42
C LEU A 310 -13.30 5.05 21.89
N GLU A 311 -13.81 6.24 22.18
CA GLU A 311 -13.80 6.84 23.51
C GLU A 311 -14.63 6.01 24.50
N THR A 312 -15.81 5.52 24.09
CA THR A 312 -16.67 4.68 24.92
C THR A 312 -16.09 3.30 25.18
N ALA A 313 -15.20 2.85 24.31
CA ALA A 313 -14.50 1.58 24.39
C ALA A 313 -13.13 1.68 25.10
N GLY A 314 -12.73 2.88 25.55
CA GLY A 314 -11.45 3.12 26.23
C GLY A 314 -10.22 3.01 25.31
N VAL A 315 -10.40 3.25 24.01
CA VAL A 315 -9.35 3.23 23.01
C VAL A 315 -8.77 4.63 22.82
N GLU A 316 -7.47 4.78 23.06
CA GLU A 316 -6.74 6.04 22.93
C GLU A 316 -6.27 6.27 21.49
N ARG A 317 -6.20 7.56 21.13
CA ARG A 317 -5.62 8.06 19.88
C ARG A 317 -4.41 8.94 20.17
N ASP A 318 -3.47 9.00 19.25
CA ASP A 318 -2.34 9.93 19.29
C ASP A 318 -2.72 11.34 18.79
N GLY A 319 -1.73 12.26 18.76
CA GLY A 319 -1.95 13.63 18.27
C GLY A 319 -2.25 13.75 16.76
N GLY A 320 -2.16 12.66 16.02
CA GLY A 320 -2.52 12.55 14.60
C GLY A 320 -3.84 11.82 14.36
N ASP A 321 -4.62 11.61 15.42
CA ASP A 321 -5.86 10.83 15.46
C ASP A 321 -5.70 9.34 15.12
N ASN A 322 -4.48 8.79 15.13
CA ASN A 322 -4.25 7.38 14.92
C ASN A 322 -4.57 6.58 16.20
N ILE A 323 -5.11 5.37 16.04
CA ILE A 323 -5.33 4.45 17.15
C ILE A 323 -3.99 3.96 17.71
N CYS A 324 -3.75 4.20 19.00
CA CYS A 324 -2.54 3.74 19.68
C CYS A 324 -2.54 2.20 19.81
N VAL A 325 -1.49 1.55 19.32
CA VAL A 325 -1.32 0.08 19.39
C VAL A 325 0.07 -0.30 19.86
N ASP A 326 0.16 -1.46 20.51
CA ASP A 326 1.43 -2.11 20.80
C ASP A 326 1.92 -3.00 19.62
N LYS A 327 3.06 -3.68 19.80
CA LYS A 327 3.68 -4.51 18.76
C LYS A 327 2.88 -5.77 18.37
N VAL A 328 1.83 -6.12 19.11
CA VAL A 328 0.88 -7.18 18.77
C VAL A 328 -0.48 -6.62 18.37
N SER A 329 -0.50 -5.33 17.95
CA SER A 329 -1.69 -4.62 17.47
C SER A 329 -2.79 -4.45 18.52
N ARG A 330 -2.50 -4.62 19.82
CA ARG A 330 -3.46 -4.43 20.89
C ARG A 330 -3.56 -2.93 21.22
N THR A 331 -4.80 -2.44 21.38
CA THR A 331 -5.10 -1.06 21.80
C THR A 331 -5.09 -0.92 23.33
N THR A 332 -5.36 0.27 23.83
CA THR A 332 -5.59 0.54 25.26
C THR A 332 -6.93 -0.01 25.77
N GLY A 333 -7.91 -0.24 24.86
CA GLY A 333 -9.20 -0.84 25.16
C GLY A 333 -9.07 -2.35 25.40
N ARG A 334 -9.73 -2.87 26.42
CA ARG A 334 -9.70 -4.29 26.76
C ARG A 334 -10.33 -5.15 25.66
N GLY A 335 -9.60 -6.14 25.14
CA GLY A 335 -10.10 -7.04 24.10
C GLY A 335 -10.21 -6.39 22.72
N ILE A 336 -9.69 -5.17 22.55
CA ILE A 336 -9.75 -4.42 21.31
C ILE A 336 -8.37 -4.29 20.68
N TYR A 337 -8.31 -4.56 19.39
CA TYR A 337 -7.12 -4.49 18.54
C TYR A 337 -7.36 -3.49 17.41
N ALA A 338 -6.29 -3.02 16.76
CA ALA A 338 -6.41 -2.24 15.54
C ALA A 338 -5.31 -2.58 14.54
N ALA A 339 -5.62 -2.48 13.24
CA ALA A 339 -4.71 -2.83 12.16
C ALA A 339 -4.87 -1.90 10.95
N GLY A 340 -3.76 -1.62 10.26
CA GLY A 340 -3.71 -0.82 9.05
C GLY A 340 -3.62 0.68 9.31
N ASP A 341 -3.99 1.46 8.32
CA ASP A 341 -3.73 2.90 8.25
C ASP A 341 -4.36 3.70 9.38
N CYS A 342 -5.45 3.19 10.00
CA CYS A 342 -6.04 3.81 11.17
C CYS A 342 -5.10 3.82 12.41
N THR A 343 -4.01 3.04 12.38
CA THR A 343 -3.00 3.00 13.46
C THR A 343 -1.80 3.92 13.20
N GLY A 344 -1.61 4.40 11.97
CA GLY A 344 -0.48 5.26 11.61
C GLY A 344 0.91 4.60 11.74
N VAL A 345 1.00 3.28 11.99
CA VAL A 345 2.29 2.59 12.18
C VAL A 345 3.12 2.60 10.90
N LEU A 346 2.57 2.10 9.81
CA LEU A 346 3.06 2.23 8.43
C LEU A 346 1.86 2.03 7.49
N MET A 347 1.61 2.99 6.61
CA MET A 347 0.49 2.93 5.66
C MET A 347 0.86 2.05 4.46
N LEU A 348 0.98 0.75 4.69
CA LEU A 348 1.27 -0.29 3.70
C LEU A 348 0.29 -1.44 3.86
N ALA A 349 -0.30 -1.90 2.76
CA ALA A 349 -1.25 -3.01 2.76
C ALA A 349 -0.66 -4.30 3.38
N SER A 350 0.63 -4.58 3.15
CA SER A 350 1.35 -5.71 3.74
C SER A 350 1.48 -5.59 5.26
N VAL A 351 1.72 -4.38 5.78
CA VAL A 351 1.78 -4.13 7.23
C VAL A 351 0.40 -4.25 7.84
N ALA A 352 -0.63 -3.69 7.21
CA ALA A 352 -2.01 -3.84 7.64
C ALA A 352 -2.42 -5.32 7.76
N ALA A 353 -2.12 -6.13 6.73
CA ALA A 353 -2.37 -7.56 6.71
C ALA A 353 -1.65 -8.29 7.85
N MET A 354 -0.36 -7.99 8.07
CA MET A 354 0.42 -8.60 9.13
C MET A 354 -0.08 -8.19 10.53
N GLN A 355 -0.42 -6.91 10.73
CA GLN A 355 -1.04 -6.44 11.97
C GLN A 355 -2.35 -7.18 12.27
N GLY A 356 -3.20 -7.39 11.26
CA GLY A 356 -4.45 -8.14 11.40
C GLY A 356 -4.21 -9.59 11.81
N ARG A 357 -3.27 -10.28 11.16
CA ARG A 357 -2.89 -11.66 11.50
C ARG A 357 -2.35 -11.76 12.92
N ILE A 358 -1.38 -10.88 13.28
CA ILE A 358 -0.79 -10.82 14.62
C ILE A 358 -1.87 -10.57 15.69
N ALA A 359 -2.81 -9.64 15.41
CA ALA A 359 -3.91 -9.36 16.31
C ALA A 359 -4.75 -10.61 16.62
N MET A 360 -5.07 -11.41 15.58
CA MET A 360 -5.88 -12.62 15.75
C MET A 360 -5.11 -13.75 16.44
N TRP A 361 -3.86 -14.01 16.07
CA TRP A 361 -3.04 -14.96 16.80
C TRP A 361 -2.97 -14.63 18.29
N HIS A 362 -2.70 -13.36 18.63
CA HIS A 362 -2.63 -12.91 20.01
C HIS A 362 -4.00 -12.97 20.72
N ALA A 363 -5.08 -12.52 20.07
CA ALA A 363 -6.42 -12.50 20.66
C ALA A 363 -6.96 -13.89 20.98
N LEU A 364 -6.63 -14.87 20.14
CA LEU A 364 -7.07 -16.25 20.25
C LEU A 364 -6.10 -17.16 21.01
N GLY A 365 -5.02 -16.58 21.56
CA GLY A 365 -4.09 -17.29 22.46
C GLY A 365 -3.05 -18.15 21.76
N ASP A 366 -2.82 -17.93 20.47
CA ASP A 366 -1.72 -18.58 19.75
C ASP A 366 -0.38 -17.86 19.99
N ALA A 367 0.72 -18.55 19.69
CA ALA A 367 2.06 -17.97 19.80
C ALA A 367 2.29 -16.95 18.68
N VAL A 368 2.72 -15.77 19.04
CA VAL A 368 2.93 -14.68 18.09
C VAL A 368 4.27 -13.99 18.28
N ALA A 369 4.98 -13.75 17.18
CA ALA A 369 6.11 -12.83 17.15
C ALA A 369 5.58 -11.39 16.99
N PRO A 370 6.06 -10.44 17.81
CA PRO A 370 5.70 -9.03 17.63
C PRO A 370 6.12 -8.49 16.27
N LEU A 371 5.38 -7.52 15.73
CA LEU A 371 5.71 -6.86 14.47
C LEU A 371 7.08 -6.19 14.56
N ASP A 372 7.98 -6.56 13.67
CA ASP A 372 9.29 -5.91 13.49
C ASP A 372 9.30 -5.08 12.22
N LEU A 373 9.26 -3.76 12.37
CA LEU A 373 9.25 -2.82 11.23
C LEU A 373 10.56 -2.82 10.44
N LYS A 374 11.64 -3.39 10.98
CA LYS A 374 12.92 -3.50 10.26
C LYS A 374 12.93 -4.62 9.22
N THR A 375 11.97 -5.52 9.24
CA THR A 375 11.83 -6.58 8.24
C THR A 375 10.83 -6.23 7.13
N VAL A 376 10.14 -5.10 7.26
CA VAL A 376 9.16 -4.64 6.27
C VAL A 376 9.88 -4.06 5.06
N SER A 377 9.58 -4.63 3.89
CA SER A 377 9.93 -4.02 2.62
C SER A 377 8.85 -3.08 2.11
N SER A 378 9.26 -1.98 1.50
CA SER A 378 8.38 -1.02 0.85
C SER A 378 8.84 -0.72 -0.57
N THR A 379 7.91 -0.29 -1.42
CA THR A 379 8.22 0.06 -2.82
C THR A 379 7.48 1.32 -3.23
N VAL A 380 8.17 2.18 -3.97
CA VAL A 380 7.60 3.28 -4.74
C VAL A 380 7.58 2.84 -6.20
N PHE A 381 6.38 2.74 -6.77
CA PHE A 381 6.16 2.21 -8.13
C PHE A 381 6.30 3.31 -9.19
N THR A 382 7.46 3.92 -9.23
CA THR A 382 7.90 4.83 -10.31
C THR A 382 8.63 4.04 -11.40
N ALA A 383 9.14 4.71 -12.43
CA ALA A 383 10.00 4.09 -13.45
C ALA A 383 11.33 4.85 -13.53
N PRO A 384 12.44 4.27 -12.93
CA PRO A 384 12.52 2.97 -12.25
C PRO A 384 11.79 2.94 -10.90
N GLU A 385 11.47 1.72 -10.42
CA GLU A 385 10.94 1.52 -9.06
C GLU A 385 12.04 1.73 -8.02
N ILE A 386 11.63 2.15 -6.81
CA ILE A 386 12.50 2.21 -5.63
C ILE A 386 11.96 1.25 -4.59
N ALA A 387 12.76 0.29 -4.14
CA ALA A 387 12.39 -0.63 -3.07
C ALA A 387 13.41 -0.61 -1.93
N THR A 388 12.91 -0.66 -0.69
CA THR A 388 13.73 -0.56 0.52
C THR A 388 13.34 -1.60 1.55
N VAL A 389 14.30 -2.00 2.39
CA VAL A 389 14.06 -2.85 3.56
C VAL A 389 15.14 -2.58 4.62
N GLY A 390 14.77 -2.68 5.88
CA GLY A 390 15.70 -2.64 7.00
C GLY A 390 16.09 -1.24 7.44
N TRP A 391 17.35 -1.06 7.77
CA TRP A 391 17.89 0.22 8.20
C TRP A 391 18.11 1.14 7.01
N SER A 392 17.70 2.40 7.13
CA SER A 392 17.88 3.41 6.09
C SER A 392 19.22 4.13 6.18
N GLN A 393 19.68 4.69 5.05
CA GLN A 393 20.86 5.56 5.01
C GLN A 393 20.74 6.71 6.03
N ARG A 394 19.55 7.30 6.18
CA ARG A 394 19.30 8.36 7.17
C ARG A 394 19.59 7.92 8.61
N ALA A 395 19.23 6.69 8.97
CA ALA A 395 19.52 6.16 10.30
C ALA A 395 21.02 5.90 10.49
N VAL A 396 21.71 5.49 9.42
CA VAL A 396 23.18 5.36 9.40
C VAL A 396 23.85 6.74 9.61
N ASP A 397 23.43 7.74 8.85
CA ASP A 397 23.96 9.11 8.93
C ASP A 397 23.69 9.77 10.30
N ALA A 398 22.56 9.41 10.93
CA ALA A 398 22.23 9.85 12.29
C ALA A 398 22.99 9.09 13.39
N GLY A 399 23.78 8.07 13.05
CA GLY A 399 24.53 7.27 14.01
C GLY A 399 23.69 6.29 14.85
N GLU A 400 22.44 5.99 14.40
CA GLU A 400 21.56 5.03 15.08
C GLU A 400 22.04 3.59 14.91
N ILE A 401 22.81 3.33 13.86
CA ILE A 401 23.43 2.03 13.57
C ILE A 401 24.76 2.23 12.87
N ASP A 402 25.75 1.41 13.23
CA ASP A 402 27.02 1.31 12.50
C ASP A 402 26.93 0.21 11.45
N VAL A 403 27.25 0.55 10.20
CA VAL A 403 27.20 -0.37 9.06
C VAL A 403 28.38 -0.18 8.11
N ARG A 404 28.67 -1.25 7.37
CA ARG A 404 29.39 -1.16 6.10
C ARG A 404 28.37 -1.14 4.98
N ALA A 405 28.58 -0.25 4.02
CA ALA A 405 27.67 -0.10 2.88
C ALA A 405 28.40 -0.24 1.56
N VAL A 406 27.71 -0.73 0.54
CA VAL A 406 28.16 -0.73 -0.85
C VAL A 406 27.02 -0.33 -1.76
N THR A 407 27.34 0.48 -2.77
CA THR A 407 26.41 0.84 -3.85
C THR A 407 26.97 0.35 -5.19
N LEU A 408 26.18 -0.41 -5.94
CA LEU A 408 26.50 -0.88 -7.28
C LEU A 408 25.54 -0.27 -8.30
N GLN A 409 26.07 0.45 -9.26
CA GLN A 409 25.29 1.03 -10.36
C GLN A 409 24.81 -0.06 -11.32
N LEU A 410 23.53 -0.04 -11.71
CA LEU A 410 22.96 -0.99 -12.66
C LEU A 410 23.54 -0.86 -14.06
N ALA A 411 24.03 0.31 -14.46
CA ALA A 411 24.72 0.52 -15.73
C ALA A 411 25.89 -0.45 -15.96
N GLY A 412 26.45 -1.05 -14.90
CA GLY A 412 27.48 -2.09 -14.96
C GLY A 412 26.94 -3.51 -15.16
N ASN A 413 25.66 -3.76 -14.92
CA ASN A 413 25.05 -5.09 -14.98
C ASN A 413 24.73 -5.51 -16.43
N ALA A 414 25.08 -6.75 -16.80
CA ALA A 414 24.88 -7.25 -18.16
C ALA A 414 23.39 -7.30 -18.55
N ARG A 415 22.50 -7.72 -17.64
CA ARG A 415 21.06 -7.79 -17.90
C ARG A 415 20.45 -6.40 -18.05
N ALA A 416 20.87 -5.42 -17.23
CA ALA A 416 20.46 -4.04 -17.34
C ALA A 416 20.83 -3.46 -18.72
N LYS A 417 22.08 -3.68 -19.18
CA LYS A 417 22.53 -3.27 -20.52
C LYS A 417 21.69 -3.88 -21.64
N MET A 418 21.36 -5.18 -21.54
CA MET A 418 20.52 -5.87 -22.53
C MET A 418 19.10 -5.29 -22.62
N GLN A 419 18.59 -4.71 -21.54
CA GLN A 419 17.26 -4.12 -21.45
C GLN A 419 17.24 -2.60 -21.66
N GLY A 420 18.40 -1.97 -21.90
CA GLY A 420 18.51 -0.52 -22.00
C GLY A 420 18.39 0.21 -20.64
N ALA A 421 18.29 -0.51 -19.53
CA ALA A 421 18.18 0.09 -18.20
C ALA A 421 19.53 0.70 -17.77
N ARG A 422 19.59 2.03 -17.71
CA ARG A 422 20.81 2.79 -17.40
C ARG A 422 20.79 3.37 -16.00
N ASP A 423 19.61 3.73 -15.53
CA ASP A 423 19.40 4.42 -14.27
C ASP A 423 19.09 3.41 -13.16
N GLY A 424 19.71 3.62 -12.01
CA GLY A 424 19.45 2.82 -10.82
C GLY A 424 20.69 2.14 -10.25
N PHE A 425 20.48 1.55 -9.08
CA PHE A 425 21.54 0.92 -8.30
C PHE A 425 20.99 -0.14 -7.34
N VAL A 426 21.91 -0.93 -6.78
CA VAL A 426 21.68 -1.76 -5.59
C VAL A 426 22.58 -1.22 -4.49
N LYS A 427 22.02 -0.93 -3.31
CA LYS A 427 22.73 -0.53 -2.09
C LYS A 427 22.45 -1.57 -1.01
N LEU A 428 23.48 -2.12 -0.38
CA LEU A 428 23.37 -3.06 0.74
C LEU A 428 24.07 -2.52 1.97
N PHE A 429 23.50 -2.82 3.14
CA PHE A 429 24.05 -2.52 4.46
C PHE A 429 24.28 -3.82 5.24
N CYS A 430 25.45 -3.96 5.84
CA CYS A 430 25.74 -5.06 6.77
C CYS A 430 26.42 -4.55 8.05
N ARG A 431 26.29 -5.28 9.15
CA ARG A 431 27.00 -4.98 10.39
C ARG A 431 28.49 -5.21 10.23
N PRO A 432 29.35 -4.26 10.69
CA PRO A 432 30.78 -4.50 10.80
C PRO A 432 31.07 -5.74 11.66
N GLY A 433 32.11 -6.48 11.32
CA GLY A 433 32.61 -7.65 12.06
C GLY A 433 31.77 -8.92 11.89
N THR A 434 30.42 -8.85 11.84
CA THR A 434 29.58 -10.05 11.66
C THR A 434 29.13 -10.28 10.22
N GLY A 435 29.13 -9.23 9.40
CA GLY A 435 28.62 -9.29 8.04
C GLY A 435 27.10 -9.50 7.92
N ILE A 436 26.34 -9.48 9.02
CA ILE A 436 24.87 -9.67 8.98
C ILE A 436 24.23 -8.54 8.16
N VAL A 437 23.43 -8.90 7.17
CA VAL A 437 22.67 -7.96 6.34
C VAL A 437 21.59 -7.30 7.22
N VAL A 438 21.56 -5.97 7.22
CA VAL A 438 20.65 -5.17 8.06
C VAL A 438 19.73 -4.26 7.25
N GLY A 439 19.92 -4.18 5.94
CA GLY A 439 19.05 -3.39 5.07
C GLY A 439 19.60 -3.28 3.67
N GLY A 440 18.78 -2.70 2.80
CA GLY A 440 19.17 -2.40 1.43
C GLY A 440 18.15 -1.54 0.70
N VAL A 441 18.63 -0.95 -0.40
CA VAL A 441 17.87 -0.13 -1.34
C VAL A 441 18.13 -0.67 -2.74
N VAL A 442 17.06 -0.84 -3.50
CA VAL A 442 17.13 -1.21 -4.92
C VAL A 442 16.40 -0.16 -5.73
N VAL A 443 17.07 0.44 -6.69
CA VAL A 443 16.47 1.30 -7.70
C VAL A 443 16.65 0.62 -9.04
N ALA A 444 15.57 0.08 -9.60
CA ALA A 444 15.63 -0.78 -10.79
C ALA A 444 14.24 -0.95 -11.41
N PRO A 445 14.13 -1.39 -12.69
CA PRO A 445 12.92 -2.03 -13.16
C PRO A 445 12.57 -3.24 -12.28
N ARG A 446 11.33 -3.30 -11.77
CA ARG A 446 10.85 -4.35 -10.85
C ARG A 446 11.69 -4.48 -9.56
N ALA A 447 12.06 -3.36 -8.97
CA ALA A 447 12.73 -3.35 -7.68
C ALA A 447 11.87 -4.00 -6.59
N SER A 448 10.55 -3.94 -6.70
CA SER A 448 9.56 -4.64 -5.87
C SER A 448 9.82 -6.14 -5.76
N GLU A 449 10.23 -6.79 -6.86
CA GLU A 449 10.57 -8.21 -6.87
C GLU A 449 12.02 -8.46 -6.42
N LEU A 450 12.92 -7.52 -6.75
CA LEU A 450 14.35 -7.64 -6.44
C LEU A 450 14.67 -7.44 -4.96
N ILE A 451 13.85 -6.71 -4.22
CA ILE A 451 14.11 -6.44 -2.79
C ILE A 451 13.87 -7.68 -1.91
N HIS A 452 13.05 -8.63 -2.36
CA HIS A 452 12.64 -9.77 -1.54
C HIS A 452 13.82 -10.64 -1.02
N PRO A 453 14.86 -10.98 -1.80
CA PRO A 453 16.03 -11.66 -1.27
C PRO A 453 16.75 -10.89 -0.14
N VAL A 454 16.75 -9.55 -0.21
CA VAL A 454 17.33 -8.71 0.84
C VAL A 454 16.44 -8.75 2.09
N ALA A 455 15.10 -8.70 1.91
CA ALA A 455 14.14 -8.81 3.00
C ALA A 455 14.30 -10.15 3.74
N LEU A 456 14.43 -11.26 3.01
CA LEU A 456 14.70 -12.58 3.60
C LEU A 456 16.05 -12.62 4.33
N ALA A 457 17.08 -11.97 3.78
CA ALA A 457 18.39 -11.90 4.43
C ALA A 457 18.32 -11.11 5.76
N VAL A 458 17.56 -10.01 5.79
CA VAL A 458 17.33 -9.21 7.02
C VAL A 458 16.54 -10.03 8.04
N GLU A 459 15.43 -10.64 7.65
CA GLU A 459 14.55 -11.46 8.51
C GLU A 459 15.30 -12.64 9.11
N ALA A 460 15.98 -13.42 8.27
CA ALA A 460 16.73 -14.60 8.67
C ALA A 460 18.12 -14.26 9.25
N ARG A 461 18.51 -13.00 9.31
CA ARG A 461 19.82 -12.50 9.78
C ARG A 461 21.00 -13.14 9.05
N LEU A 462 20.85 -13.35 7.73
CA LEU A 462 21.91 -13.89 6.90
C LEU A 462 23.09 -12.91 6.80
N THR A 463 24.26 -13.47 6.63
CA THR A 463 25.48 -12.71 6.36
C THR A 463 25.60 -12.36 4.88
N VAL A 464 26.44 -11.38 4.56
CA VAL A 464 26.78 -11.03 3.17
C VAL A 464 27.42 -12.21 2.45
N ASP A 465 28.14 -13.08 3.17
CA ASP A 465 28.76 -14.28 2.59
C ASP A 465 27.72 -15.31 2.17
N GLU A 466 26.71 -15.56 3.02
CA GLU A 466 25.59 -16.45 2.69
C GLU A 466 24.80 -15.91 1.50
N LEU A 467 24.53 -14.60 1.45
CA LEU A 467 23.85 -13.96 0.31
C LEU A 467 24.69 -14.04 -0.98
N ALA A 468 26.02 -13.88 -0.89
CA ALA A 468 26.93 -13.97 -2.03
C ALA A 468 27.11 -15.41 -2.56
N HIS A 469 26.98 -16.43 -1.68
CA HIS A 469 27.06 -17.85 -2.05
C HIS A 469 25.81 -18.37 -2.74
N GLY A 470 24.67 -17.65 -2.63
CA GLY A 470 23.44 -18.02 -3.30
C GLY A 470 23.62 -17.97 -4.84
N PHE A 471 23.27 -19.08 -5.53
CA PHE A 471 23.33 -19.08 -6.99
C PHE A 471 22.27 -18.15 -7.59
N THR A 472 22.71 -17.20 -8.40
CA THR A 472 21.82 -16.35 -9.20
C THR A 472 21.84 -16.79 -10.65
N VAL A 473 20.72 -16.59 -11.35
CA VAL A 473 20.67 -16.80 -12.81
C VAL A 473 21.60 -15.77 -13.49
N TYR A 474 22.33 -16.20 -14.52
CA TYR A 474 23.13 -15.28 -15.33
C TYR A 474 22.63 -15.28 -16.79
N PRO A 475 22.42 -14.10 -17.38
CA PRO A 475 22.46 -12.76 -16.80
C PRO A 475 21.15 -12.40 -16.06
N SER A 476 21.25 -11.76 -14.89
CA SER A 476 20.08 -11.30 -14.13
C SER A 476 20.36 -10.00 -13.38
N MET A 477 19.31 -9.26 -13.03
CA MET A 477 19.39 -8.08 -12.15
C MET A 477 19.77 -8.51 -10.72
N SER A 478 19.25 -9.65 -10.24
CA SER A 478 19.56 -10.20 -8.92
C SER A 478 21.04 -10.55 -8.74
N GLY A 479 21.79 -10.77 -9.85
CA GLY A 479 23.24 -10.89 -9.81
C GLY A 479 23.94 -9.67 -9.20
N SER A 480 23.33 -8.47 -9.28
CA SER A 480 23.87 -7.26 -8.61
C SER A 480 23.78 -7.35 -7.08
N LEU A 481 22.78 -8.04 -6.53
CA LEU A 481 22.67 -8.27 -5.08
C LEU A 481 23.80 -9.18 -4.58
N ALA A 482 24.04 -10.30 -5.27
CA ALA A 482 25.13 -11.20 -4.93
C ALA A 482 26.50 -10.53 -5.07
N GLU A 483 26.71 -9.71 -6.11
CA GLU A 483 27.95 -8.96 -6.29
C GLU A 483 28.12 -7.86 -5.22
N ALA A 484 27.06 -7.17 -4.81
CA ALA A 484 27.11 -6.22 -3.72
C ALA A 484 27.48 -6.91 -2.41
N ALA A 485 26.86 -8.05 -2.11
CA ALA A 485 27.19 -8.87 -0.95
C ALA A 485 28.66 -9.34 -0.97
N ARG A 486 29.15 -9.82 -2.12
CA ARG A 486 30.54 -10.22 -2.30
C ARG A 486 31.54 -9.08 -2.04
N ARG A 487 31.20 -7.84 -2.41
CA ARG A 487 32.06 -6.66 -2.14
C ARG A 487 32.05 -6.22 -0.69
N LEU A 488 31.04 -6.63 0.07
CA LEU A 488 30.99 -6.42 1.53
C LEU A 488 31.69 -7.53 2.31
N HIS A 489 32.14 -8.62 1.65
CA HIS A 489 32.96 -9.64 2.28
C HIS A 489 34.21 -9.00 2.93
N SER A 490 34.50 -9.40 4.16
CA SER A 490 35.78 -9.09 4.84
C SER A 490 36.53 -10.39 5.02
N PRO A 491 37.78 -10.47 4.61
CA PRO A 491 38.63 -11.61 4.92
C PRO A 491 38.91 -11.73 6.43
#